data_a615d118c5fa1dd304cee871ea30cede
#
_entry.id   a615d118c5fa1dd304cee871ea30cede
#
_cell.length_a   1.000
_cell.length_b   1.000
_cell.length_c   1.000
_cell.angle_alpha   90.00
_cell.angle_beta   90.00
_cell.angle_gamma   90.00
#
_symmetry.space_group_name_H-M   'P 1'
#
loop_
_entity.id
_entity.type
_entity.pdbx_description
1 polymer ?
#
loop_
_entity_poly.entity_id
_entity_poly.type
_entity_poly.pdbx_seq_one_letter_code
_entity_poly.pdbx_strand_id
1 'polypeptide(L)' 'MPPRTDKNAFRVIALDAATGTTGYSIYDDKTLVAYGTFNTHGEEPAARINQVKHWLDKMCRECKPDAIGIEGI' A
#
# COMPACT_ATOMS: atom_id res chain seq x y z
N MET A 1 0.16 -8.14 9.06
CA MET A 1 0.50 -6.71 9.23
C MET A 1 0.83 -6.40 10.67
N PRO A 2 1.84 -5.59 10.92
CA PRO A 2 2.18 -5.23 12.29
C PRO A 2 1.10 -4.35 12.90
N PRO A 3 0.84 -4.49 14.21
CA PRO A 3 -0.04 -3.56 14.89
C PRO A 3 0.58 -2.16 14.89
N ARG A 4 -0.24 -1.15 15.15
CA ARG A 4 0.27 0.21 15.26
C ARG A 4 1.29 0.29 16.39
N THR A 5 2.35 1.08 16.18
CA THR A 5 3.37 1.31 17.22
C THR A 5 2.76 2.02 18.43
N ASP A 6 1.76 2.85 18.18
CA ASP A 6 0.97 3.54 19.20
C ASP A 6 -0.46 3.59 18.67
N LYS A 7 -1.45 3.36 19.52
CA LYS A 7 -2.86 3.41 19.11
C LYS A 7 -3.26 4.78 18.56
N ASN A 8 -2.52 5.84 18.90
CA ASN A 8 -2.77 7.18 18.40
C ASN A 8 -1.87 7.57 17.23
N ALA A 9 -1.00 6.66 16.77
CA ALA A 9 -0.13 6.94 15.63
C ALA A 9 -0.95 7.14 14.36
N PHE A 10 -0.52 8.10 13.54
CA PHE A 10 -1.12 8.37 12.24
C PHE A 10 -0.49 7.42 11.21
N ARG A 11 -1.27 6.48 10.70
CA ARG A 11 -0.77 5.46 9.78
C ARG A 11 -0.98 5.86 8.34
N VAL A 12 0.10 5.81 7.56
CA VAL A 12 0.09 6.13 6.14
C VAL A 12 0.61 4.94 5.36
N ILE A 13 -0.09 4.59 4.27
CA ILE A 13 0.43 3.68 3.25
C ILE A 13 0.88 4.52 2.07
N ALA A 14 2.14 4.40 1.69
CA ALA A 14 2.67 5.07 0.51
C ALA A 14 2.90 4.04 -0.59
N LEU A 15 2.40 4.32 -1.78
CA LEU A 15 2.54 3.46 -2.95
C LEU A 15 3.41 4.14 -4.00
N ASP A 16 4.32 3.36 -4.56
CA ASP A 16 5.12 3.76 -5.71
C ASP A 16 4.76 2.81 -6.86
N ALA A 17 3.83 3.25 -7.70
CA ALA A 17 3.31 2.42 -8.78
C ALA A 17 4.23 2.50 -9.99
N ALA A 18 4.76 1.36 -10.39
CA ALA A 18 5.53 1.21 -11.61
C ALA A 18 4.88 0.14 -12.50
N THR A 19 5.29 0.08 -13.74
CA THR A 19 4.76 -0.90 -14.68
C THR A 19 5.07 -2.33 -14.20
N GLY A 20 4.05 -3.08 -13.86
CA GLY A 20 4.16 -4.49 -13.45
C GLY A 20 4.59 -4.71 -12.01
N THR A 21 5.14 -3.70 -11.33
CA THR A 21 5.57 -3.83 -9.94
C THR A 21 5.15 -2.60 -9.17
N THR A 22 4.58 -2.80 -8.00
CA THR A 22 4.22 -1.71 -7.10
C THR A 22 4.98 -1.87 -5.80
N GLY A 23 5.72 -0.84 -5.42
CA GLY A 23 6.35 -0.77 -4.11
C GLY A 23 5.41 -0.14 -3.10
N TYR A 24 5.49 -0.56 -1.86
CA TYR A 24 4.70 0.07 -0.80
C TYR A 24 5.53 0.21 0.46
N SER A 25 5.17 1.21 1.25
CA SER A 25 5.74 1.41 2.57
C SER A 25 4.62 1.86 3.51
N ILE A 26 4.73 1.46 4.76
CA ILE A 26 3.74 1.78 5.79
C ILE A 26 4.45 2.49 6.91
N TYR A 27 3.95 3.66 7.27
CA TYR A 27 4.52 4.50 8.32
C TYR A 27 3.50 4.69 9.43
N ASP A 28 3.97 4.62 10.66
CA ASP A 28 3.24 5.10 11.83
C ASP A 28 3.95 6.39 12.28
N ASP A 29 3.28 7.53 12.12
CA ASP A 29 3.90 8.84 12.21
C ASP A 29 5.09 8.92 11.26
N LYS A 30 6.32 9.05 11.76
CA LYS A 30 7.54 9.08 10.93
C LYS A 30 8.29 7.75 10.92
N THR A 31 7.75 6.72 11.57
CA THR A 31 8.43 5.43 11.70
C THR A 31 8.00 4.48 10.61
N LEU A 32 8.94 3.98 9.83
CA LEU A 32 8.68 2.95 8.84
C LEU A 32 8.44 1.61 9.57
N VAL A 33 7.24 1.05 9.43
CA VAL A 33 6.86 -0.17 10.13
C VAL A 33 6.78 -1.39 9.21
N ALA A 34 6.61 -1.17 7.91
CA ALA A 34 6.61 -2.26 6.94
C ALA A 34 6.85 -1.72 5.54
N TYR A 35 7.39 -2.54 4.67
CA TYR A 35 7.57 -2.22 3.26
C TYR A 35 7.64 -3.50 2.44
N GLY A 36 7.42 -3.38 1.16
CA GLY A 36 7.53 -4.51 0.26
C GLY A 36 7.13 -4.15 -1.15
N THR A 37 6.97 -5.17 -1.96
CA THR A 37 6.51 -5.01 -3.34
C THR A 37 5.47 -6.07 -3.65
N PHE A 38 4.64 -5.80 -4.65
CA PHE A 38 3.82 -6.82 -5.26
C PHE A 38 3.80 -6.61 -6.76
N ASN A 39 3.64 -7.71 -7.48
CA ASN A 39 3.60 -7.69 -8.93
C ASN A 39 2.16 -7.84 -9.41
N THR A 40 1.81 -7.07 -10.43
CA THR A 40 0.54 -7.26 -11.13
C THR A 40 0.78 -8.16 -12.34
N HIS A 41 -0.22 -8.93 -12.69
CA HIS A 41 -0.16 -9.89 -13.80
C HIS A 41 -1.19 -9.53 -14.86
N GLY A 42 -0.89 -9.94 -16.09
CA GLY A 42 -1.76 -9.68 -17.20
C GLY A 42 -1.30 -8.48 -18.02
N GLU A 43 -1.74 -8.44 -19.27
CA GLU A 43 -1.34 -7.42 -20.22
C GLU A 43 -2.31 -6.24 -20.24
N GLU A 44 -3.54 -6.49 -19.81
CA GLU A 44 -4.60 -5.48 -19.82
C GLU A 44 -4.44 -4.51 -18.66
N PRO A 45 -4.39 -3.18 -18.93
CA PRO A 45 -4.30 -2.18 -17.85
C PRO A 45 -5.44 -2.29 -16.83
N ALA A 46 -6.65 -2.60 -17.28
CA ALA A 46 -7.79 -2.76 -16.39
C ALA A 46 -7.59 -3.91 -15.40
N ALA A 47 -7.00 -5.02 -15.83
CA ALA A 47 -6.70 -6.15 -14.95
C ALA A 47 -5.70 -5.76 -13.87
N ARG A 48 -4.68 -4.98 -14.24
CA ARG A 48 -3.67 -4.51 -13.29
C ARG A 48 -4.26 -3.57 -12.26
N ILE A 49 -5.11 -2.65 -12.71
CA ILE A 49 -5.79 -1.71 -11.81
C ILE A 49 -6.66 -2.46 -10.81
N ASN A 50 -7.38 -3.48 -11.26
CA ASN A 50 -8.20 -4.29 -10.37
C ASN A 50 -7.36 -5.03 -9.33
N GLN A 51 -6.19 -5.54 -9.70
CA GLN A 51 -5.29 -6.21 -8.77
C GLN A 51 -4.79 -5.24 -7.70
N VAL A 52 -4.40 -4.03 -8.08
CA VAL A 52 -3.99 -2.99 -7.14
C VAL A 52 -5.15 -2.63 -6.21
N LYS A 53 -6.34 -2.49 -6.75
CA LYS A 53 -7.54 -2.16 -5.97
C LYS A 53 -7.85 -3.25 -4.94
N HIS A 54 -7.80 -4.52 -5.33
CA HIS A 54 -8.01 -5.64 -4.42
C HIS A 54 -6.97 -5.65 -3.30
N TRP A 55 -5.71 -5.41 -3.65
CA TRP A 55 -4.63 -5.34 -2.67
C TRP A 55 -4.87 -4.20 -1.68
N LEU A 56 -5.25 -3.02 -2.19
CA LEU A 56 -5.56 -1.87 -1.33
C LEU A 56 -6.73 -2.14 -0.40
N ASP A 57 -7.80 -2.75 -0.91
CA ASP A 57 -8.95 -3.10 -0.08
C ASP A 57 -8.55 -4.03 1.06
N LYS A 58 -7.71 -5.02 0.77
CA LYS A 58 -7.20 -5.93 1.78
C LYS A 58 -6.36 -5.19 2.82
N MET A 59 -5.46 -4.32 2.36
CA MET A 59 -4.59 -3.56 3.23
C MET A 59 -5.38 -2.58 4.11
N CYS A 60 -6.39 -1.95 3.54
CA CYS A 60 -7.26 -1.05 4.31
C CYS A 60 -7.98 -1.78 5.43
N ARG A 61 -8.41 -3.02 5.18
CA ARG A 61 -9.06 -3.83 6.21
C ARG A 61 -8.09 -4.29 7.29
N GLU A 62 -6.86 -4.66 6.90
CA GLU A 62 -5.87 -5.18 7.84
C GLU A 62 -5.14 -4.09 8.60
N CYS A 63 -4.77 -3.02 7.93
CA CYS A 63 -3.94 -1.94 8.50
C CYS A 63 -4.75 -0.78 9.02
N LYS A 64 -5.93 -0.54 8.48
CA LYS A 64 -6.76 0.63 8.80
C LYS A 64 -5.96 1.93 8.72
N PRO A 65 -5.39 2.26 7.54
CA PRO A 65 -4.58 3.46 7.42
C PRO A 65 -5.43 4.72 7.54
N ASP A 66 -4.81 5.79 8.03
CA ASP A 66 -5.46 7.09 8.10
C ASP A 66 -5.36 7.84 6.79
N ALA A 67 -4.34 7.54 5.99
CA ALA A 67 -4.14 8.16 4.68
C ALA A 67 -3.39 7.21 3.76
N ILE A 68 -3.58 7.40 2.46
CA ILE A 68 -2.88 6.66 1.41
C ILE A 68 -2.32 7.68 0.43
N GLY A 69 -1.01 7.60 0.19
CA GLY A 69 -0.34 8.40 -0.82
C GLY A 69 0.07 7.52 -1.99
N ILE A 70 -0.09 8.03 -3.20
CA ILE A 70 0.31 7.31 -4.41
C ILE A 70 1.26 8.20 -5.20
N GLU A 71 2.46 7.68 -5.46
CA GLU A 71 3.44 8.35 -6.27
C GLU A 71 3.75 7.51 -7.50
N GLY A 72 4.38 8.16 -8.45
CA GLY A 72 4.84 7.46 -9.62
C GLY A 72 3.94 7.66 -10.81
N ILE A 73 4.36 7.11 -11.88
CA ILE A 73 3.88 7.21 -13.24
C ILE A 73 4.47 8.38 -13.95
#